data_6d5636a6779682e9f895d0c2a3846900
#
_entry.id   6d5636a6779682e9f895d0c2a3846900
#
_cell.length_a   1.000
_cell.length_b   1.000
_cell.length_c   1.000
_cell.angle_alpha   90.00
_cell.angle_beta   90.00
_cell.angle_gamma   90.00
#
_symmetry.space_group_name_H-M   'P 1'
#
loop_
_entity.id
_entity.type
_entity.pdbx_description
1 polymer ?
#
loop_
_entity_poly.entity_id
_entity_poly.type
_entity_poly.pdbx_seq_one_letter_code
_entity_poly.pdbx_strand_id
1 'polypeptide(L)'
;MFLIEADGKRIWHTGDYRAHGYMGKGLIPTLRKYATNIDTLITEGTMLSRNDECIHECKVSEKMANVMKAFKYVLVLASATDIERLASIKNAALEAKKTLYVCSKFMSSTMKFFTERESELSHGLFSFSPRMLRFNGLERIKNKGFVLVTGTSQISRVEKLLKELPIEETILIYSSWEGYYIIPEQIAVNPSYKKFRELFFNVVDIHTSGHADKTTIQKVIDVVKPQKTIFIHKERNAVLY
;
A
#
# COMPACT_ATOMS: atom_id res chain seq x y z
N MET A 1 0.73 11.54 -12.65
CA MET A 1 1.63 11.90 -13.78
C MET A 1 1.14 13.17 -14.42
N PHE A 2 2.05 14.04 -14.88
CA PHE A 2 1.74 15.33 -15.49
C PHE A 2 2.52 15.51 -16.78
N LEU A 3 1.87 15.99 -17.82
CA LEU A 3 2.52 16.56 -19.00
C LEU A 3 2.54 18.07 -18.82
N ILE A 4 3.72 18.67 -18.91
CA ILE A 4 3.94 20.11 -18.80
C ILE A 4 4.50 20.58 -20.14
N GLU A 5 3.85 21.56 -20.77
CA GLU A 5 4.26 22.16 -22.03
C GLU A 5 4.47 23.65 -21.80
N ALA A 6 5.71 24.10 -22.00
CA ALA A 6 6.10 25.51 -21.85
C ALA A 6 7.30 25.81 -22.74
N ASP A 7 7.31 27.00 -23.38
CA ASP A 7 8.43 27.49 -24.20
C ASP A 7 8.94 26.49 -25.27
N GLY A 8 8.00 25.77 -25.90
CA GLY A 8 8.30 24.77 -26.90
C GLY A 8 8.95 23.48 -26.35
N LYS A 9 8.98 23.29 -25.03
CA LYS A 9 9.49 22.11 -24.35
C LYS A 9 8.36 21.27 -23.77
N ARG A 10 8.57 19.96 -23.75
CA ARG A 10 7.65 18.97 -23.18
C ARG A 10 8.32 18.24 -22.05
N ILE A 11 7.76 18.35 -20.85
CA ILE A 11 8.27 17.69 -19.65
C ILE A 11 7.23 16.69 -19.18
N TRP A 12 7.62 15.44 -19.01
CA TRP A 12 6.80 14.42 -18.38
C TRP A 12 7.26 14.20 -16.94
N HIS A 13 6.38 14.49 -15.97
CA HIS A 13 6.63 14.25 -14.56
C HIS A 13 5.77 13.07 -14.09
N THR A 14 6.42 11.97 -13.68
CA THR A 14 5.72 10.76 -13.31
C THR A 14 5.02 10.88 -11.95
N GLY A 15 5.56 11.64 -11.00
CA GLY A 15 5.32 11.40 -9.58
C GLY A 15 5.80 10.01 -9.18
N ASP A 16 5.38 9.54 -8.02
CA ASP A 16 5.60 8.16 -7.59
C ASP A 16 4.63 7.24 -8.33
N TYR A 17 5.10 6.07 -8.74
CA TYR A 17 4.30 5.09 -9.47
C TYR A 17 4.82 3.67 -9.24
N ARG A 18 4.02 2.67 -9.60
CA ARG A 18 4.42 1.26 -9.61
C ARG A 18 3.70 0.48 -10.71
N ALA A 19 4.33 -0.58 -11.21
CA ALA A 19 3.72 -1.47 -12.22
C ALA A 19 3.14 -2.76 -11.62
N HIS A 20 3.54 -3.12 -10.39
CA HIS A 20 3.12 -4.33 -9.68
C HIS A 20 1.81 -4.14 -8.87
N GLY A 21 1.15 -2.99 -8.99
CA GLY A 21 -0.21 -2.76 -8.51
C GLY A 21 -1.27 -3.34 -9.45
N TYR A 22 -2.52 -3.37 -9.02
CA TYR A 22 -3.66 -3.80 -9.85
C TYR A 22 -3.83 -2.93 -11.10
N MET A 23 -3.60 -1.62 -10.97
CA MET A 23 -3.70 -0.65 -12.06
C MET A 23 -2.41 -0.55 -12.89
N GLY A 24 -1.36 -1.24 -12.50
CA GLY A 24 -0.04 -1.18 -13.15
C GLY A 24 -0.05 -1.56 -14.63
N LYS A 25 -0.98 -2.41 -15.06
CA LYS A 25 -1.18 -2.77 -16.47
C LYS A 25 -1.49 -1.55 -17.37
N GLY A 26 -2.02 -0.47 -16.80
CA GLY A 26 -2.33 0.77 -17.51
C GLY A 26 -1.12 1.68 -17.71
N LEU A 27 0.02 1.46 -17.04
CA LEU A 27 1.19 2.33 -17.07
C LEU A 27 1.74 2.52 -18.49
N ILE A 28 2.15 1.44 -19.13
CA ILE A 28 2.78 1.50 -20.46
C ILE A 28 1.81 2.00 -21.55
N PRO A 29 0.55 1.55 -21.64
CA PRO A 29 -0.43 2.12 -22.54
C PRO A 29 -0.62 3.64 -22.36
N THR A 30 -0.68 4.12 -21.12
CA THR A 30 -0.80 5.56 -20.81
C THR A 30 0.41 6.34 -21.31
N LEU A 31 1.63 5.84 -21.06
CA LEU A 31 2.84 6.49 -21.53
C LEU A 31 2.91 6.55 -23.05
N ARG A 32 2.60 5.45 -23.74
CA ARG A 32 2.58 5.42 -25.22
C ARG A 32 1.58 6.41 -25.84
N LYS A 33 0.45 6.63 -25.14
CA LYS A 33 -0.59 7.54 -25.61
C LYS A 33 -0.26 9.02 -25.39
N TYR A 34 0.31 9.36 -24.24
CA TYR A 34 0.41 10.74 -23.78
C TYR A 34 1.84 11.27 -23.65
N ALA A 35 2.85 10.42 -23.42
CA ALA A 35 4.23 10.81 -23.22
C ALA A 35 5.03 10.70 -24.53
N THR A 36 4.60 11.43 -25.56
CA THR A 36 5.24 11.46 -26.88
C THR A 36 6.09 12.72 -27.03
N ASN A 37 7.24 12.62 -27.69
CA ASN A 37 8.15 13.74 -27.98
C ASN A 37 8.57 14.48 -26.69
N ILE A 38 9.00 13.75 -25.66
CA ILE A 38 9.37 14.30 -24.37
C ILE A 38 10.82 14.77 -24.37
N ASP A 39 11.05 16.06 -24.11
CA ASP A 39 12.40 16.62 -23.93
C ASP A 39 12.98 16.15 -22.58
N THR A 40 12.21 16.26 -21.50
CA THR A 40 12.67 15.90 -20.16
C THR A 40 11.68 14.98 -19.45
N LEU A 41 12.17 13.84 -18.99
CA LEU A 41 11.46 12.95 -18.07
C LEU A 41 11.93 13.23 -16.65
N ILE A 42 11.01 13.62 -15.77
CA ILE A 42 11.24 13.68 -14.33
C ILE A 42 10.56 12.45 -13.72
N THR A 43 11.34 11.53 -13.16
CA THR A 43 10.83 10.26 -12.65
C THR A 43 11.39 9.94 -11.27
N GLU A 44 10.65 9.16 -10.50
CA GLU A 44 11.13 8.64 -9.22
C GLU A 44 12.33 7.69 -9.39
N GLY A 45 13.11 7.56 -8.31
CA GLY A 45 14.26 6.65 -8.25
C GLY A 45 14.38 5.97 -6.89
N THR A 46 13.29 5.87 -6.11
CA THR A 46 13.28 5.36 -4.73
C THR A 46 13.91 3.97 -4.61
N MET A 47 13.62 3.09 -5.57
CA MET A 47 14.10 1.70 -5.56
C MET A 47 15.43 1.49 -6.35
N LEU A 48 16.06 2.55 -6.88
CA LEU A 48 17.29 2.40 -7.68
C LEU A 48 18.48 1.85 -6.89
N SER A 49 18.55 2.12 -5.58
CA SER A 49 19.58 1.61 -4.67
C SER A 49 19.27 0.22 -4.11
N ARG A 50 18.06 -0.32 -4.36
CA ARG A 50 17.57 -1.57 -3.78
C ARG A 50 17.52 -2.66 -4.84
N ASN A 51 17.78 -3.90 -4.41
CA ASN A 51 17.66 -5.08 -5.27
C ASN A 51 16.42 -5.92 -4.91
N ASP A 52 15.50 -5.35 -4.15
CA ASP A 52 14.29 -6.04 -3.71
C ASP A 52 13.35 -6.28 -4.89
N GLU A 53 12.89 -7.50 -5.03
CA GLU A 53 11.84 -7.82 -5.99
C GLU A 53 10.48 -7.36 -5.45
N CYS A 54 9.79 -6.57 -6.26
CA CYS A 54 8.42 -6.17 -5.96
C CYS A 54 7.46 -7.28 -6.38
N ILE A 55 6.71 -7.82 -5.42
CA ILE A 55 5.65 -8.78 -5.72
C ILE A 55 4.37 -8.05 -6.11
N HIS A 56 3.57 -8.65 -7.00
CA HIS A 56 2.30 -8.07 -7.44
C HIS A 56 1.27 -8.05 -6.29
N GLU A 57 0.42 -7.01 -6.24
CA GLU A 57 -0.61 -6.86 -5.19
C GLU A 57 -1.56 -8.06 -5.08
N CYS A 58 -1.83 -8.81 -6.14
CA CYS A 58 -2.61 -10.05 -6.04
C CYS A 58 -1.90 -11.10 -5.18
N LYS A 59 -0.56 -11.20 -5.26
CA LYS A 59 0.22 -12.12 -4.42
C LYS A 59 0.28 -11.65 -2.95
N VAL A 60 0.28 -10.34 -2.73
CA VAL A 60 0.11 -9.78 -1.38
C VAL A 60 -1.25 -10.22 -0.81
N SER A 61 -2.33 -10.09 -1.60
CA SER A 61 -3.67 -10.52 -1.22
C SER A 61 -3.73 -12.02 -0.88
N GLU A 62 -3.15 -12.88 -1.72
CA GLU A 62 -3.10 -14.33 -1.48
C GLU A 62 -2.36 -14.69 -0.17
N LYS A 63 -1.19 -14.06 0.07
CA LYS A 63 -0.44 -14.25 1.33
C LYS A 63 -1.25 -13.81 2.54
N MET A 64 -1.90 -12.65 2.46
CA MET A 64 -2.77 -12.14 3.52
C MET A 64 -3.96 -13.07 3.77
N ALA A 65 -4.60 -13.61 2.72
CA ALA A 65 -5.73 -14.53 2.85
C ALA A 65 -5.35 -15.79 3.63
N ASN A 66 -4.16 -16.35 3.39
CA ASN A 66 -3.67 -17.52 4.12
C ASN A 66 -3.52 -17.23 5.62
N VAL A 67 -2.95 -16.08 5.98
CA VAL A 67 -2.86 -15.66 7.38
C VAL A 67 -4.24 -15.41 7.98
N MET A 68 -5.14 -14.76 7.24
CA MET A 68 -6.50 -14.47 7.69
C MET A 68 -7.34 -15.74 7.90
N LYS A 69 -7.04 -16.84 7.19
CA LYS A 69 -7.68 -18.15 7.42
C LYS A 69 -7.15 -18.84 8.67
N ALA A 70 -5.87 -18.66 9.00
CA ALA A 70 -5.21 -19.32 10.12
C ALA A 70 -5.52 -18.69 11.48
N PHE A 71 -5.70 -17.37 11.55
CA PHE A 71 -5.92 -16.63 12.79
C PHE A 71 -7.33 -16.08 12.88
N LYS A 72 -7.93 -16.11 14.08
CA LYS A 72 -9.28 -15.62 14.32
C LYS A 72 -9.37 -14.10 14.23
N TYR A 73 -8.41 -13.41 14.83
CA TYR A 73 -8.33 -11.94 14.88
C TYR A 73 -7.10 -11.46 14.14
N VAL A 74 -7.30 -10.76 13.04
CA VAL A 74 -6.22 -10.27 12.21
C VAL A 74 -6.25 -8.74 12.18
N LEU A 75 -5.21 -8.11 12.68
CA LEU A 75 -5.02 -6.68 12.51
C LEU A 75 -4.05 -6.46 11.36
N VAL A 76 -4.33 -5.48 10.50
CA VAL A 76 -3.47 -5.13 9.37
C VAL A 76 -3.05 -3.68 9.51
N LEU A 77 -1.75 -3.45 9.69
CA LEU A 77 -1.17 -2.11 9.68
C LEU A 77 -0.93 -1.70 8.22
N ALA A 78 -1.70 -0.73 7.73
CA ALA A 78 -1.58 -0.23 6.38
C ALA A 78 -1.92 1.26 6.28
N SER A 79 -1.39 1.94 5.25
CA SER A 79 -1.75 3.32 4.96
C SER A 79 -3.19 3.42 4.46
N ALA A 80 -3.92 4.44 4.94
CA ALA A 80 -5.26 4.75 4.46
C ALA A 80 -5.28 5.29 3.02
N THR A 81 -4.13 5.71 2.48
CA THR A 81 -3.98 6.26 1.13
C THR A 81 -3.44 5.24 0.11
N ASP A 82 -2.97 4.07 0.56
CA ASP A 82 -2.62 2.98 -0.35
C ASP A 82 -3.88 2.18 -0.72
N ILE A 83 -4.63 2.72 -1.67
CA ILE A 83 -5.95 2.19 -2.04
C ILE A 83 -5.87 0.79 -2.66
N GLU A 84 -4.80 0.47 -3.39
CA GLU A 84 -4.61 -0.87 -3.95
C GLU A 84 -4.31 -1.90 -2.84
N ARG A 85 -3.55 -1.52 -1.81
CA ARG A 85 -3.33 -2.34 -0.62
C ARG A 85 -4.64 -2.56 0.15
N LEU A 86 -5.46 -1.53 0.28
CA LEU A 86 -6.79 -1.68 0.88
C LEU A 86 -7.67 -2.64 0.07
N ALA A 87 -7.56 -2.64 -1.27
CA ALA A 87 -8.23 -3.61 -2.12
C ALA A 87 -7.69 -5.04 -1.91
N SER A 88 -6.36 -5.21 -1.80
CA SER A 88 -5.75 -6.50 -1.46
C SER A 88 -6.26 -7.04 -0.13
N ILE A 89 -6.34 -6.19 0.90
CA ILE A 89 -6.85 -6.57 2.23
C ILE A 89 -8.33 -6.95 2.15
N LYS A 90 -9.15 -6.17 1.41
CA LYS A 90 -10.56 -6.50 1.18
C LYS A 90 -10.72 -7.88 0.54
N ASN A 91 -9.99 -8.13 -0.55
CA ASN A 91 -10.07 -9.39 -1.28
C ASN A 91 -9.62 -10.57 -0.41
N ALA A 92 -8.54 -10.41 0.36
CA ALA A 92 -8.05 -11.41 1.31
C ALA A 92 -9.09 -11.72 2.41
N ALA A 93 -9.74 -10.68 2.96
CA ALA A 93 -10.78 -10.85 3.97
C ALA A 93 -12.02 -11.57 3.42
N LEU A 94 -12.42 -11.26 2.18
CA LEU A 94 -13.51 -11.95 1.48
C LEU A 94 -13.18 -13.44 1.26
N GLU A 95 -11.97 -13.75 0.77
CA GLU A 95 -11.51 -15.12 0.58
C GLU A 95 -11.45 -15.90 1.91
N ALA A 96 -11.01 -15.26 2.99
CA ALA A 96 -11.00 -15.83 4.33
C ALA A 96 -12.40 -15.85 4.98
N LYS A 97 -13.46 -15.38 4.31
CA LYS A 97 -14.84 -15.28 4.83
C LYS A 97 -14.94 -14.49 6.14
N LYS A 98 -14.10 -13.46 6.29
CA LYS A 98 -14.07 -12.59 7.46
C LYS A 98 -14.62 -11.21 7.17
N THR A 99 -15.28 -10.62 8.17
CA THR A 99 -15.74 -9.24 8.06
C THR A 99 -14.57 -8.29 8.24
N LEU A 100 -14.44 -7.35 7.30
CA LEU A 100 -13.45 -6.28 7.33
C LEU A 100 -13.98 -5.09 8.13
N TYR A 101 -13.19 -4.66 9.12
CA TYR A 101 -13.41 -3.45 9.89
C TYR A 101 -12.28 -2.45 9.69
N VAL A 102 -12.57 -1.18 9.93
CA VAL A 102 -11.59 -0.09 9.94
C VAL A 102 -11.60 0.61 11.29
N CYS A 103 -10.45 1.16 11.69
CA CYS A 103 -10.28 1.78 13.00
C CYS A 103 -10.43 3.30 12.98
N SER A 104 -10.27 3.97 11.82
CA SER A 104 -10.31 5.43 11.73
C SER A 104 -11.39 5.93 10.78
N LYS A 105 -11.94 7.11 11.10
CA LYS A 105 -12.88 7.83 10.22
C LYS A 105 -12.22 8.19 8.89
N PHE A 106 -10.96 8.62 8.91
CA PHE A 106 -10.21 8.98 7.71
C PHE A 106 -10.15 7.80 6.73
N MET A 107 -9.72 6.61 7.19
CA MET A 107 -9.68 5.39 6.36
C MET A 107 -11.06 5.03 5.80
N SER A 108 -12.11 5.10 6.64
CA SER A 108 -13.48 4.86 6.20
C SER A 108 -13.92 5.85 5.11
N SER A 109 -13.59 7.14 5.28
CA SER A 109 -13.93 8.18 4.29
C SER A 109 -13.16 7.99 2.98
N THR A 110 -11.87 7.64 3.05
CA THR A 110 -11.06 7.32 1.86
C THR A 110 -11.66 6.15 1.08
N MET A 111 -11.99 5.05 1.74
CA MET A 111 -12.63 3.90 1.10
C MET A 111 -13.95 4.28 0.43
N LYS A 112 -14.82 5.05 1.11
CA LYS A 112 -16.09 5.52 0.55
C LYS A 112 -15.88 6.40 -0.68
N PHE A 113 -14.93 7.35 -0.61
CA PHE A 113 -14.59 8.23 -1.71
C PHE A 113 -14.24 7.46 -2.99
N PHE A 114 -13.42 6.41 -2.86
CA PHE A 114 -13.05 5.57 -4.00
C PHE A 114 -14.21 4.69 -4.48
N THR A 115 -15.03 4.19 -3.57
CA THR A 115 -16.23 3.41 -3.94
C THR A 115 -17.22 4.23 -4.77
N GLU A 116 -17.46 5.49 -4.39
CA GLU A 116 -18.36 6.39 -5.10
C GLU A 116 -17.85 6.78 -6.50
N ARG A 117 -16.54 6.61 -6.74
CA ARG A 117 -15.85 6.96 -8.00
C ARG A 117 -15.33 5.76 -8.75
N GLU A 118 -15.78 4.58 -8.36
CA GLU A 118 -15.38 3.38 -9.07
C GLU A 118 -15.87 3.40 -10.50
N SER A 119 -15.00 3.04 -11.42
CA SER A 119 -15.28 2.96 -12.85
C SER A 119 -15.44 1.51 -13.30
N GLU A 120 -16.05 1.31 -14.45
CA GLU A 120 -16.12 0.00 -15.12
C GLU A 120 -14.72 -0.61 -15.35
N LEU A 121 -13.68 0.22 -15.46
CA LEU A 121 -12.31 -0.24 -15.68
C LEU A 121 -11.68 -0.92 -14.47
N SER A 122 -12.17 -0.65 -13.26
CA SER A 122 -11.68 -1.25 -12.02
C SER A 122 -12.42 -2.53 -11.62
N HIS A 123 -13.53 -2.87 -12.30
CA HIS A 123 -14.28 -4.13 -12.11
C HIS A 123 -14.58 -4.46 -10.63
N GLY A 124 -15.02 -3.49 -9.84
CA GLY A 124 -15.33 -3.68 -8.43
C GLY A 124 -14.11 -3.70 -7.50
N LEU A 125 -12.90 -3.45 -8.01
CA LEU A 125 -11.68 -3.47 -7.21
C LEU A 125 -11.76 -2.52 -6.02
N PHE A 126 -12.29 -1.32 -6.21
CA PHE A 126 -12.39 -0.27 -5.19
C PHE A 126 -13.78 -0.14 -4.57
N SER A 127 -14.67 -1.10 -4.82
CA SER A 127 -15.96 -1.20 -4.11
C SER A 127 -15.74 -1.67 -2.69
N PHE A 128 -15.69 -0.73 -1.76
CA PHE A 128 -15.52 -0.98 -0.35
C PHE A 128 -16.85 -0.84 0.41
N SER A 129 -17.01 -1.66 1.46
CA SER A 129 -18.09 -1.52 2.45
C SER A 129 -17.48 -1.38 3.83
N PRO A 130 -16.83 -0.23 4.14
CA PRO A 130 -16.08 -0.10 5.39
C PRO A 130 -17.01 -0.08 6.59
N ARG A 131 -16.74 -0.97 7.56
CA ARG A 131 -17.43 -1.04 8.83
C ARG A 131 -16.52 -0.51 9.93
N MET A 132 -16.99 0.48 10.69
CA MET A 132 -16.22 0.97 11.84
C MET A 132 -16.29 -0.02 13.00
N LEU A 133 -15.12 -0.41 13.52
CA LEU A 133 -15.06 -1.18 14.75
C LEU A 133 -15.52 -0.30 15.92
N ARG A 134 -16.50 -0.78 16.69
CA ARG A 134 -17.02 -0.14 17.92
C ARG A 134 -16.89 -1.10 19.09
N PHE A 135 -16.35 -0.63 20.22
CA PHE A 135 -16.14 -1.46 21.41
C PHE A 135 -17.44 -2.00 22.01
N ASN A 136 -18.50 -1.20 22.00
CA ASN A 136 -19.82 -1.64 22.51
C ASN A 136 -20.47 -2.76 21.68
N GLY A 137 -19.89 -3.14 20.54
CA GLY A 137 -20.32 -4.26 19.70
C GLY A 137 -19.31 -5.40 19.61
N LEU A 138 -18.20 -5.31 20.35
CA LEU A 138 -17.08 -6.24 20.22
C LEU A 138 -17.46 -7.69 20.51
N GLU A 139 -18.25 -7.94 21.57
CA GLU A 139 -18.70 -9.28 21.95
C GLU A 139 -19.48 -10.00 20.83
N ARG A 140 -20.26 -9.25 20.05
CA ARG A 140 -21.03 -9.82 18.93
C ARG A 140 -20.16 -10.31 17.77
N ILE A 141 -18.98 -9.71 17.60
CA ILE A 141 -18.09 -10.03 16.48
C ILE A 141 -16.94 -10.96 16.86
N LYS A 142 -16.59 -11.05 18.16
CA LYS A 142 -15.54 -11.94 18.67
C LYS A 142 -15.77 -13.40 18.25
N ASN A 143 -16.97 -13.92 18.34
CA ASN A 143 -17.27 -15.33 18.04
C ASN A 143 -16.91 -15.71 16.58
N LYS A 144 -17.12 -14.80 15.65
CA LYS A 144 -16.86 -15.01 14.21
C LYS A 144 -15.43 -14.67 13.78
N GLY A 145 -14.67 -13.99 14.65
CA GLY A 145 -13.40 -13.38 14.26
C GLY A 145 -13.58 -12.22 13.29
N PHE A 146 -12.50 -11.49 13.00
CA PHE A 146 -12.57 -10.35 12.11
C PHE A 146 -11.18 -9.97 11.54
N VAL A 147 -11.19 -9.11 10.53
CA VAL A 147 -10.02 -8.37 10.06
C VAL A 147 -10.21 -6.89 10.40
N LEU A 148 -9.20 -6.26 11.00
CA LEU A 148 -9.20 -4.83 11.33
C LEU A 148 -8.05 -4.12 10.64
N VAL A 149 -8.35 -3.21 9.71
CA VAL A 149 -7.32 -2.34 9.13
C VAL A 149 -7.15 -1.09 9.98
N THR A 150 -5.91 -0.75 10.27
CA THR A 150 -5.56 0.36 11.15
C THR A 150 -4.26 1.04 10.72
N GLY A 151 -4.05 2.26 11.17
CA GLY A 151 -2.78 2.98 11.08
C GLY A 151 -2.16 3.19 12.46
N THR A 152 -0.90 3.59 12.51
CA THR A 152 -0.15 3.84 13.76
C THR A 152 -0.79 4.90 14.67
N SER A 153 -1.55 5.84 14.10
CA SER A 153 -2.29 6.86 14.87
C SER A 153 -3.38 6.29 15.79
N GLN A 154 -3.71 5.01 15.63
CA GLN A 154 -4.74 4.32 16.42
C GLN A 154 -4.15 3.42 17.52
N ILE A 155 -2.86 3.56 17.85
CA ILE A 155 -2.13 2.71 18.79
C ILE A 155 -2.88 2.49 20.12
N SER A 156 -3.31 3.56 20.79
CA SER A 156 -4.01 3.48 22.06
C SER A 156 -5.38 2.77 21.97
N ARG A 157 -6.01 2.81 20.80
CA ARG A 157 -7.25 2.08 20.56
C ARG A 157 -6.99 0.60 20.33
N VAL A 158 -5.91 0.29 19.65
CA VAL A 158 -5.47 -1.10 19.41
C VAL A 158 -5.00 -1.73 20.71
N GLU A 159 -4.25 -1.03 21.56
CA GLU A 159 -3.85 -1.51 22.89
C GLU A 159 -5.06 -1.92 23.74
N LYS A 160 -6.13 -1.09 23.74
CA LYS A 160 -7.38 -1.44 24.44
C LYS A 160 -8.05 -2.68 23.84
N LEU A 161 -8.04 -2.81 22.52
CA LEU A 161 -8.61 -3.96 21.82
C LEU A 161 -7.87 -5.25 22.16
N LEU A 162 -6.53 -5.20 22.17
CA LEU A 162 -5.69 -6.39 22.45
C LEU A 162 -5.90 -6.97 23.85
N LYS A 163 -6.29 -6.14 24.85
CA LYS A 163 -6.66 -6.62 26.19
C LYS A 163 -7.90 -7.51 26.20
N GLU A 164 -8.71 -7.43 25.15
CA GLU A 164 -9.98 -8.15 25.01
C GLU A 164 -9.85 -9.38 24.09
N LEU A 165 -8.68 -9.62 23.50
CA LEU A 165 -8.47 -10.69 22.51
C LEU A 165 -7.45 -11.71 23.01
N PRO A 166 -7.66 -13.02 22.76
CA PRO A 166 -6.67 -14.05 23.05
C PRO A 166 -5.40 -13.85 22.20
N ILE A 167 -4.25 -13.90 22.85
CA ILE A 167 -2.95 -13.65 22.20
C ILE A 167 -2.68 -14.67 21.10
N GLU A 168 -2.97 -15.94 21.36
CA GLU A 168 -2.70 -17.06 20.44
C GLU A 168 -3.56 -17.01 19.19
N GLU A 169 -4.76 -16.41 19.26
CA GLU A 169 -5.69 -16.27 18.14
C GLU A 169 -5.54 -14.94 17.38
N THR A 170 -4.62 -14.07 17.84
CA THR A 170 -4.45 -12.69 17.35
C THR A 170 -3.10 -12.54 16.64
N ILE A 171 -3.11 -11.94 15.44
CA ILE A 171 -1.90 -11.65 14.67
C ILE A 171 -1.94 -10.23 14.07
N LEU A 172 -0.76 -9.63 13.95
CA LEU A 172 -0.52 -8.45 13.13
C LEU A 172 0.03 -8.86 11.77
N ILE A 173 -0.63 -8.45 10.70
CA ILE A 173 -0.02 -8.33 9.38
C ILE A 173 0.58 -6.92 9.31
N TYR A 174 1.92 -6.84 9.37
CA TYR A 174 2.63 -5.59 9.16
C TYR A 174 2.76 -5.35 7.66
N SER A 175 1.99 -4.40 7.13
CA SER A 175 1.92 -4.12 5.68
C SER A 175 2.42 -2.73 5.34
N SER A 176 3.59 -2.41 5.89
CA SER A 176 4.36 -1.19 5.64
C SER A 176 5.83 -1.54 5.43
N TRP A 177 6.62 -0.60 4.95
CA TRP A 177 8.04 -0.82 4.74
C TRP A 177 8.77 -1.16 6.04
N GLU A 178 9.56 -2.23 6.04
CA GLU A 178 10.29 -2.73 7.22
C GLU A 178 11.31 -1.73 7.78
N GLY A 179 11.86 -0.85 6.93
CA GLY A 179 12.78 0.19 7.34
C GLY A 179 12.25 1.07 8.48
N TYR A 180 10.94 1.23 8.63
CA TYR A 180 10.35 1.99 9.73
C TYR A 180 10.55 1.36 11.12
N TYR A 181 10.94 0.09 11.21
CA TYR A 181 11.22 -0.55 12.50
C TYR A 181 12.63 -1.16 12.59
N ILE A 182 13.39 -1.23 11.48
CA ILE A 182 14.75 -1.77 11.44
C ILE A 182 15.79 -0.64 11.39
N ILE A 183 15.58 0.42 10.59
CA ILE A 183 16.57 1.45 10.33
C ILE A 183 16.51 2.52 11.42
N PRO A 184 17.61 2.75 12.20
CA PRO A 184 17.60 3.68 13.34
C PRO A 184 17.14 5.09 13.00
N GLU A 185 17.55 5.64 11.86
CA GLU A 185 17.17 6.98 11.39
C GLU A 185 15.67 7.05 11.10
N GLN A 186 15.10 6.00 10.52
CA GLN A 186 13.66 5.90 10.24
C GLN A 186 12.85 5.72 11.53
N ILE A 187 13.36 4.95 12.49
CA ILE A 187 12.75 4.78 13.80
C ILE A 187 12.73 6.11 14.55
N ALA A 188 13.82 6.90 14.48
CA ALA A 188 13.88 8.20 15.12
C ALA A 188 12.82 9.18 14.58
N VAL A 189 12.59 9.17 13.28
CA VAL A 189 11.58 10.03 12.62
C VAL A 189 10.16 9.49 12.82
N ASN A 190 9.96 8.18 12.78
CA ASN A 190 8.66 7.52 12.81
C ASN A 190 8.55 6.43 13.87
N PRO A 191 8.75 6.73 15.17
CA PRO A 191 8.81 5.72 16.23
C PRO A 191 7.52 4.93 16.44
N SER A 192 6.40 5.46 15.93
CA SER A 192 5.09 4.84 16.08
C SER A 192 4.96 3.48 15.35
N TYR A 193 5.70 3.26 14.27
CA TYR A 193 5.65 1.98 13.55
C TYR A 193 6.26 0.84 14.36
N LYS A 194 7.46 1.07 14.93
CA LYS A 194 8.11 0.11 15.81
C LYS A 194 7.28 -0.17 17.06
N LYS A 195 6.82 0.89 17.74
CA LYS A 195 5.93 0.76 18.91
C LYS A 195 4.67 -0.02 18.61
N PHE A 196 4.05 0.23 17.45
CA PHE A 196 2.84 -0.48 17.04
C PHE A 196 3.11 -1.98 16.83
N ARG A 197 4.21 -2.33 16.17
CA ARG A 197 4.63 -3.72 15.91
C ARG A 197 4.90 -4.48 17.22
N GLU A 198 5.53 -3.82 18.21
CA GLU A 198 5.87 -4.37 19.52
C GLU A 198 4.65 -4.68 20.42
N LEU A 199 3.44 -4.23 20.06
CA LEU A 199 2.22 -4.58 20.78
C LEU A 199 1.80 -6.04 20.59
N PHE A 200 2.32 -6.70 19.56
CA PHE A 200 1.83 -8.01 19.13
C PHE A 200 2.87 -9.10 19.38
N PHE A 201 2.40 -10.23 19.88
CA PHE A 201 3.21 -11.44 20.00
C PHE A 201 3.38 -12.15 18.64
N ASN A 202 2.30 -12.32 17.88
CA ASN A 202 2.32 -12.89 16.55
C ASN A 202 2.36 -11.74 15.53
N VAL A 203 3.41 -11.72 14.69
CA VAL A 203 3.57 -10.74 13.62
C VAL A 203 4.07 -11.42 12.36
N VAL A 204 3.53 -11.02 11.22
CA VAL A 204 4.02 -11.39 9.90
C VAL A 204 4.13 -10.16 9.02
N ASP A 205 5.24 -10.06 8.30
CA ASP A 205 5.48 -8.97 7.35
C ASP A 205 4.98 -9.38 5.96
N ILE A 206 3.97 -8.67 5.44
CA ILE A 206 3.42 -8.88 4.10
C ILE A 206 3.27 -7.51 3.45
N HIS A 207 4.26 -7.16 2.64
CA HIS A 207 4.35 -5.86 1.99
C HIS A 207 4.92 -5.98 0.57
N THR A 208 4.63 -5.02 -0.27
CA THR A 208 5.37 -4.71 -1.50
C THR A 208 5.47 -3.20 -1.63
N SER A 209 6.51 -2.71 -2.29
CA SER A 209 6.79 -1.28 -2.40
C SER A 209 5.64 -0.50 -3.05
N GLY A 210 5.45 0.74 -2.63
CA GLY A 210 4.61 1.72 -3.33
C GLY A 210 5.30 2.35 -4.54
N HIS A 211 6.58 2.02 -4.79
CA HIS A 211 7.45 2.63 -5.77
C HIS A 211 7.88 1.63 -6.85
N ALA A 212 8.21 2.16 -8.03
CA ALA A 212 8.65 1.37 -9.17
C ALA A 212 10.02 0.72 -8.91
N ASP A 213 10.15 -0.57 -9.27
CA ASP A 213 11.43 -1.26 -9.32
C ASP A 213 12.30 -0.77 -10.49
N LYS A 214 13.59 -1.12 -10.47
CA LYS A 214 14.56 -0.74 -11.53
C LYS A 214 14.07 -1.14 -12.92
N THR A 215 13.53 -2.34 -13.06
CA THR A 215 13.03 -2.86 -14.34
C THR A 215 11.87 -2.02 -14.86
N THR A 216 10.96 -1.62 -14.00
CA THR A 216 9.84 -0.75 -14.36
C THR A 216 10.32 0.65 -14.74
N ILE A 217 11.27 1.23 -14.00
CA ILE A 217 11.86 2.54 -14.32
C ILE A 217 12.54 2.49 -15.69
N GLN A 218 13.34 1.46 -15.97
CA GLN A 218 13.96 1.28 -17.28
C GLN A 218 12.93 1.18 -18.40
N LYS A 219 11.87 0.37 -18.23
CA LYS A 219 10.79 0.26 -19.22
C LYS A 219 10.09 1.60 -19.49
N VAL A 220 9.91 2.43 -18.46
CA VAL A 220 9.35 3.77 -18.61
C VAL A 220 10.26 4.64 -19.48
N ILE A 221 11.57 4.65 -19.24
CA ILE A 221 12.55 5.40 -20.03
C ILE A 221 12.55 4.91 -21.49
N ASP A 222 12.56 3.59 -21.70
CA ASP A 222 12.59 2.98 -23.04
C ASP A 222 11.32 3.31 -23.86
N VAL A 223 10.18 3.45 -23.18
CA VAL A 223 8.91 3.81 -23.84
C VAL A 223 8.82 5.29 -24.13
N VAL A 224 9.20 6.14 -23.18
CA VAL A 224 9.13 7.61 -23.30
C VAL A 224 10.23 8.15 -24.23
N LYS A 225 11.41 7.56 -24.21
CA LYS A 225 12.61 7.95 -24.98
C LYS A 225 12.92 9.45 -24.87
N PRO A 226 13.06 9.99 -23.65
CA PRO A 226 13.29 11.41 -23.44
C PRO A 226 14.70 11.81 -23.89
N GLN A 227 14.91 13.10 -24.23
CA GLN A 227 16.24 13.63 -24.48
C GLN A 227 17.06 13.71 -23.18
N LYS A 228 16.39 13.94 -22.03
CA LYS A 228 17.01 14.03 -20.70
C LYS A 228 16.13 13.33 -19.66
N THR A 229 16.75 12.57 -18.75
CA THR A 229 16.07 11.99 -17.57
C THR A 229 16.61 12.63 -16.31
N ILE A 230 15.71 13.03 -15.40
CA ILE A 230 16.01 13.55 -14.06
C ILE A 230 15.35 12.62 -13.05
N PHE A 231 16.16 12.03 -12.17
CA PHE A 231 15.66 11.21 -11.07
C PHE A 231 15.43 12.08 -9.83
N ILE A 232 14.24 11.99 -9.30
CA ILE A 232 13.84 12.57 -8.00
C ILE A 232 13.56 11.45 -7.00
N HIS A 233 13.39 11.80 -5.73
CA HIS A 233 13.04 10.85 -4.67
C HIS A 233 13.97 9.62 -4.68
N LYS A 234 15.28 9.85 -4.76
CA LYS A 234 16.30 8.80 -4.79
C LYS A 234 17.37 9.01 -3.72
N GLU A 235 18.01 7.94 -3.31
CA GLU A 235 19.23 8.02 -2.49
C GLU A 235 20.37 8.66 -3.29
N ARG A 236 21.29 9.37 -2.59
CA ARG A 236 22.34 10.18 -3.25
C ARG A 236 23.17 9.40 -4.28
N ASN A 237 23.49 8.15 -3.98
CA ASN A 237 24.37 7.29 -4.80
C ASN A 237 23.58 6.31 -5.71
N ALA A 238 22.27 6.42 -5.77
CA ALA A 238 21.48 5.54 -6.61
C ALA A 238 21.60 5.92 -8.09
N VAL A 239 21.95 4.95 -8.92
CA VAL A 239 22.08 5.08 -10.38
C VAL A 239 21.32 3.95 -11.08
N LEU A 240 20.86 4.26 -12.28
CA LEU A 240 20.32 3.28 -13.22
C LEU A 240 21.49 2.85 -14.12
N TYR A 241 21.78 1.56 -14.20
CA TYR A 241 22.79 0.97 -15.11
C TYR A 241 22.08 0.30 -16.25
#